data_4d6257b547f9fb4d2bbc6a9e075f6fc7
#
_entry.id   4d6257b547f9fb4d2bbc6a9e075f6fc7
#
_cell.length_a   1.000
_cell.length_b   1.000
_cell.length_c   1.000
_cell.angle_alpha   90.00
_cell.angle_beta   90.00
_cell.angle_gamma   90.00
#
_symmetry.space_group_name_H-M   'P 1'
#
loop_
_entity.id
_entity.type
_entity.pdbx_description
1 polymer ?
#
loop_
_entity_poly.entity_id
_entity_poly.type
_entity_poly.pdbx_seq_one_letter_code
_entity_poly.pdbx_strand_id
1 'polypeptide(L)'
;MEAVAATAVEFWDARYEGETYAYGTEPNAYFRQRLDALPPGRLLLLAEGEGRNAVYAAKRGWEVTAVDFSDEGRAKAQRLAVAQGVHINYQVGDLTTLAWLRPGRYDAIGLIYAHLAPADRQAVHAAAAASLAPGGHLLLEAFSPRQLGLPSGGPRTTDMLYQPAMLAEDFAGLALLENYELGVVLHEGSCHAGPANVVRLLATRDSNSELTYSI
;
A
#
# COMPACT_ATOMS: atom_id res chain seq x y z
N MET A 1 8.82 -0.48 -36.17
CA MET A 1 8.10 0.41 -35.27
C MET A 1 8.27 -0.18 -33.86
N GLU A 2 9.14 0.39 -33.05
CA GLU A 2 9.22 0.03 -31.64
C GLU A 2 7.94 0.48 -30.95
N ALA A 3 7.26 -0.46 -30.29
CA ALA A 3 6.12 -0.14 -29.44
C ALA A 3 6.64 0.71 -28.27
N VAL A 4 6.18 1.94 -28.16
CA VAL A 4 6.44 2.77 -26.96
C VAL A 4 5.85 2.01 -25.77
N ALA A 5 6.68 1.73 -24.75
CA ALA A 5 6.19 1.11 -23.54
C ALA A 5 5.14 2.01 -22.89
N ALA A 6 4.01 1.45 -22.50
CA ALA A 6 2.97 2.20 -21.78
C ALA A 6 3.55 2.80 -20.49
N THR A 7 3.14 4.02 -20.17
CA THR A 7 3.46 4.64 -18.88
C THR A 7 2.84 3.82 -17.75
N ALA A 8 3.32 3.99 -16.51
CA ALA A 8 2.75 3.31 -15.36
C ALA A 8 1.24 3.63 -15.19
N VAL A 9 0.84 4.88 -15.45
CA VAL A 9 -0.56 5.32 -15.43
C VAL A 9 -1.39 4.54 -16.44
N GLU A 10 -0.97 4.52 -17.72
CA GLU A 10 -1.69 3.78 -18.78
C GLU A 10 -1.81 2.28 -18.49
N PHE A 11 -0.76 1.68 -17.92
CA PHE A 11 -0.79 0.27 -17.53
C PHE A 11 -1.84 -0.02 -16.45
N TRP A 12 -1.91 0.82 -15.40
CA TRP A 12 -2.82 0.63 -14.29
C TRP A 12 -4.25 1.04 -14.63
N ASP A 13 -4.45 2.11 -15.41
CA ASP A 13 -5.78 2.46 -15.91
C ASP A 13 -6.36 1.33 -16.77
N ALA A 14 -5.59 0.76 -17.71
CA ALA A 14 -5.99 -0.41 -18.48
C ALA A 14 -6.25 -1.65 -17.60
N ARG A 15 -5.51 -1.83 -16.49
CA ARG A 15 -5.72 -2.91 -15.52
C ARG A 15 -7.04 -2.75 -14.77
N TYR A 16 -7.41 -1.51 -14.46
CA TYR A 16 -8.64 -1.18 -13.73
C TYR A 16 -9.84 -0.89 -14.64
N GLU A 17 -9.66 -0.93 -15.96
CA GLU A 17 -10.76 -0.73 -16.91
C GLU A 17 -11.87 -1.76 -16.70
N GLY A 18 -13.12 -1.36 -17.00
CA GLY A 18 -14.30 -2.21 -16.90
C GLY A 18 -14.88 -2.32 -15.48
N GLU A 19 -15.84 -3.23 -15.31
CA GLU A 19 -16.61 -3.34 -14.05
C GLU A 19 -15.99 -4.31 -13.04
N THR A 20 -15.23 -5.31 -13.52
CA THR A 20 -14.62 -6.34 -12.66
C THR A 20 -13.45 -5.78 -11.87
N TYR A 21 -13.44 -5.98 -10.55
CA TYR A 21 -12.32 -5.62 -9.70
C TYR A 21 -11.17 -6.62 -9.88
N ALA A 22 -10.02 -6.13 -10.37
CA ALA A 22 -8.85 -6.97 -10.67
C ALA A 22 -8.32 -7.73 -9.44
N TYR A 23 -8.42 -7.08 -8.28
CA TYR A 23 -7.96 -7.62 -6.98
C TYR A 23 -9.11 -7.92 -6.01
N GLY A 24 -10.35 -7.99 -6.51
CA GLY A 24 -11.55 -8.21 -5.68
C GLY A 24 -11.93 -7.01 -4.83
N THR A 25 -12.95 -7.20 -4.00
CA THR A 25 -13.51 -6.14 -3.14
C THR A 25 -13.27 -6.38 -1.65
N GLU A 26 -12.78 -7.58 -1.29
CA GLU A 26 -12.37 -7.88 0.09
C GLU A 26 -10.98 -7.33 0.38
N PRO A 27 -10.72 -6.86 1.61
CA PRO A 27 -9.42 -6.33 1.98
C PRO A 27 -8.35 -7.41 1.94
N ASN A 28 -7.11 -7.03 1.74
CA ASN A 28 -5.98 -7.91 1.95
C ASN A 28 -6.01 -8.52 3.35
N ALA A 29 -5.76 -9.82 3.46
CA ALA A 29 -5.94 -10.58 4.70
C ALA A 29 -4.99 -10.12 5.82
N TYR A 30 -3.73 -9.81 5.49
CA TYR A 30 -2.75 -9.31 6.45
C TYR A 30 -3.11 -7.90 6.93
N PHE A 31 -3.43 -7.01 6.00
CA PHE A 31 -3.90 -5.66 6.31
C PHE A 31 -5.09 -5.70 7.27
N ARG A 32 -6.12 -6.48 6.94
CA ARG A 32 -7.30 -6.65 7.80
C ARG A 32 -6.91 -7.10 9.20
N GLN A 33 -6.10 -8.16 9.31
CA GLN A 33 -5.71 -8.73 10.59
C GLN A 33 -4.98 -7.72 11.48
N ARG A 34 -4.09 -6.91 10.90
CA ARG A 34 -3.32 -5.92 11.66
C ARG A 34 -4.12 -4.66 11.97
N LEU A 35 -4.92 -4.19 11.01
CA LEU A 35 -5.75 -3.00 11.21
C LEU A 35 -6.83 -3.23 12.28
N ASP A 36 -7.45 -4.42 12.33
CA ASP A 36 -8.49 -4.77 13.32
C ASP A 36 -7.95 -4.80 14.76
N ALA A 37 -6.65 -4.93 14.94
CA ALA A 37 -5.99 -4.87 16.26
C ALA A 37 -5.67 -3.43 16.73
N LEU A 38 -5.87 -2.43 15.86
CA LEU A 38 -5.60 -1.02 16.16
C LEU A 38 -6.89 -0.25 16.42
N PRO A 39 -6.86 0.75 17.33
CA PRO A 39 -7.98 1.67 17.46
C PRO A 39 -8.14 2.52 16.19
N PRO A 40 -9.37 2.76 15.72
CA PRO A 40 -9.59 3.62 14.57
C PRO A 40 -9.05 5.03 14.79
N GLY A 41 -8.48 5.60 13.72
CA GLY A 41 -7.88 6.92 13.67
C GLY A 41 -7.75 7.40 12.23
N ARG A 42 -6.70 8.15 11.91
CA ARG A 42 -6.40 8.65 10.56
C ARG A 42 -5.50 7.65 9.83
N LEU A 43 -6.00 7.11 8.74
CA LEU A 43 -5.29 6.11 7.93
C LEU A 43 -4.89 6.72 6.58
N LEU A 44 -3.63 6.51 6.18
CA LEU A 44 -3.15 6.76 4.82
C LEU A 44 -2.89 5.43 4.12
N LEU A 45 -3.42 5.28 2.91
CA LEU A 45 -3.15 4.14 2.03
C LEU A 45 -2.47 4.61 0.75
N LEU A 46 -1.30 4.07 0.46
CA LEU A 46 -0.48 4.42 -0.70
C LEU A 46 -0.55 3.31 -1.74
N ALA A 47 -0.70 3.68 -3.03
CA ALA A 47 -0.97 2.76 -4.14
C ALA A 47 -2.21 1.89 -3.88
N GLU A 48 -3.34 2.53 -3.55
CA GLU A 48 -4.55 1.83 -3.07
C GLU A 48 -5.38 1.20 -4.20
N GLY A 49 -5.19 1.63 -5.44
CA GLY A 49 -5.86 1.08 -6.62
C GLY A 49 -7.38 1.17 -6.53
N GLU A 50 -8.09 0.04 -6.59
CA GLU A 50 -9.55 -0.04 -6.65
C GLU A 50 -10.27 0.14 -5.29
N GLY A 51 -9.54 0.45 -4.20
CA GLY A 51 -10.11 0.90 -2.93
C GLY A 51 -10.57 -0.18 -1.95
N ARG A 52 -10.22 -1.44 -2.15
CA ARG A 52 -10.68 -2.55 -1.30
C ARG A 52 -10.27 -2.40 0.18
N ASN A 53 -9.02 -1.98 0.44
CA ASN A 53 -8.55 -1.76 1.81
C ASN A 53 -9.12 -0.46 2.39
N ALA A 54 -9.19 0.60 1.58
CA ALA A 54 -9.74 1.89 1.97
C ALA A 54 -11.21 1.78 2.42
N VAL A 55 -12.03 1.10 1.63
CA VAL A 55 -13.46 0.90 1.94
C VAL A 55 -13.63 0.03 3.19
N TYR A 56 -12.83 -1.04 3.31
CA TYR A 56 -12.84 -1.86 4.53
C TYR A 56 -12.51 -1.03 5.78
N ALA A 57 -11.43 -0.26 5.73
CA ALA A 57 -11.00 0.59 6.85
C ALA A 57 -12.06 1.62 7.23
N ALA A 58 -12.70 2.28 6.24
CA ALA A 58 -13.78 3.23 6.47
C ALA A 58 -14.98 2.58 7.17
N LYS A 59 -15.34 1.33 6.82
CA LYS A 59 -16.38 0.54 7.51
C LYS A 59 -16.01 0.24 8.97
N ARG A 60 -14.73 0.22 9.31
CA ARG A 60 -14.22 0.02 10.67
C ARG A 60 -14.04 1.33 11.44
N GLY A 61 -14.48 2.47 10.87
CA GLY A 61 -14.47 3.78 11.53
C GLY A 61 -13.18 4.58 11.34
N TRP A 62 -12.28 4.16 10.44
CA TRP A 62 -11.08 4.94 10.12
C TRP A 62 -11.41 6.15 9.25
N GLU A 63 -10.77 7.30 9.51
CA GLU A 63 -10.71 8.44 8.59
C GLU A 63 -9.66 8.14 7.52
N VAL A 64 -10.12 7.73 6.33
CA VAL A 64 -9.24 7.18 5.28
C VAL A 64 -8.87 8.25 4.26
N THR A 65 -7.56 8.42 4.04
CA THR A 65 -6.97 9.05 2.86
C THR A 65 -6.30 7.98 2.03
N ALA A 66 -6.68 7.86 0.75
CA ALA A 66 -6.07 6.97 -0.21
C ALA A 66 -5.38 7.77 -1.31
N VAL A 67 -4.22 7.30 -1.78
CA VAL A 67 -3.46 7.92 -2.88
C VAL A 67 -3.09 6.86 -3.89
N ASP A 68 -3.40 7.11 -5.16
CA ASP A 68 -2.97 6.32 -6.31
C ASP A 68 -2.91 7.24 -7.53
N PHE A 69 -2.18 6.87 -8.57
CA PHE A 69 -2.11 7.69 -9.78
C PHE A 69 -3.19 7.36 -10.83
N SER A 70 -3.98 6.28 -10.62
CA SER A 70 -5.03 5.84 -11.55
C SER A 70 -6.36 6.53 -11.29
N ASP A 71 -6.88 7.21 -12.32
CA ASP A 71 -8.25 7.76 -12.31
C ASP A 71 -9.32 6.64 -12.36
N GLU A 72 -9.06 5.54 -13.09
CA GLU A 72 -9.95 4.38 -13.14
C GLU A 72 -10.01 3.67 -11.77
N GLY A 73 -8.85 3.51 -11.11
CA GLY A 73 -8.78 2.99 -9.74
C GLY A 73 -9.62 3.83 -8.78
N ARG A 74 -9.46 5.18 -8.82
CA ARG A 74 -10.29 6.11 -8.03
C ARG A 74 -11.78 5.94 -8.31
N ALA A 75 -12.17 5.89 -9.58
CA ALA A 75 -13.58 5.76 -9.95
C ALA A 75 -14.21 4.48 -9.38
N LYS A 76 -13.49 3.35 -9.42
CA LYS A 76 -13.91 2.08 -8.82
C LYS A 76 -13.95 2.15 -7.29
N ALA A 77 -12.92 2.71 -6.67
CA ALA A 77 -12.87 2.89 -5.22
C ALA A 77 -14.07 3.71 -4.71
N GLN A 78 -14.42 4.80 -5.40
CA GLN A 78 -15.58 5.61 -5.06
C GLN A 78 -16.90 4.85 -5.25
N ARG A 79 -17.05 4.09 -6.35
CA ARG A 79 -18.25 3.24 -6.54
C ARG A 79 -18.39 2.19 -5.42
N LEU A 80 -17.28 1.55 -5.03
CA LEU A 80 -17.27 0.57 -3.94
C LEU A 80 -17.64 1.24 -2.61
N ALA A 81 -17.11 2.43 -2.31
CA ALA A 81 -17.42 3.18 -1.11
C ALA A 81 -18.91 3.52 -1.03
N VAL A 82 -19.50 4.03 -2.12
CA VAL A 82 -20.93 4.30 -2.20
C VAL A 82 -21.76 3.04 -1.98
N ALA A 83 -21.41 1.93 -2.64
CA ALA A 83 -22.13 0.65 -2.50
C ALA A 83 -22.07 0.10 -1.06
N GLN A 84 -21.01 0.42 -0.31
CA GLN A 84 -20.82 0.00 1.09
C GLN A 84 -21.27 1.05 2.11
N GLY A 85 -21.83 2.21 1.67
CA GLY A 85 -22.34 3.27 2.53
C GLY A 85 -21.27 3.99 3.34
N VAL A 86 -20.05 4.09 2.82
CA VAL A 86 -18.92 4.77 3.49
C VAL A 86 -18.32 5.86 2.62
N HIS A 87 -17.52 6.72 3.24
CA HIS A 87 -16.77 7.79 2.56
C HIS A 87 -15.27 7.55 2.70
N ILE A 88 -14.51 7.76 1.62
CA ILE A 88 -13.05 7.76 1.57
C ILE A 88 -12.56 9.03 0.86
N ASN A 89 -11.50 9.63 1.37
CA ASN A 89 -10.81 10.74 0.70
C ASN A 89 -9.76 10.15 -0.26
N TYR A 90 -10.14 10.01 -1.54
CA TYR A 90 -9.25 9.44 -2.56
C TYR A 90 -8.63 10.54 -3.42
N GLN A 91 -7.31 10.61 -3.44
CA GLN A 91 -6.51 11.58 -4.17
C GLN A 91 -5.77 10.87 -5.32
N VAL A 92 -5.91 11.42 -6.53
CA VAL A 92 -5.09 10.97 -7.68
C VAL A 92 -3.79 11.75 -7.68
N GLY A 93 -2.67 11.02 -7.66
CA GLY A 93 -1.35 11.64 -7.64
C GLY A 93 -0.21 10.61 -7.68
N ASP A 94 0.92 11.05 -8.19
CA ASP A 94 2.15 10.27 -8.21
C ASP A 94 2.79 10.27 -6.82
N LEU A 95 3.04 9.08 -6.28
CA LEU A 95 3.66 8.90 -4.96
C LEU A 95 5.08 9.49 -4.91
N THR A 96 5.79 9.51 -6.04
CA THR A 96 7.18 9.97 -6.11
C THR A 96 7.31 11.48 -5.94
N THR A 97 6.24 12.23 -6.20
CA THR A 97 6.22 13.70 -5.98
C THR A 97 6.16 14.08 -4.50
N LEU A 98 5.82 13.16 -3.63
CA LEU A 98 5.62 13.34 -2.18
C LEU A 98 4.58 14.43 -1.82
N ALA A 99 3.72 14.82 -2.76
CA ALA A 99 2.70 15.85 -2.54
C ALA A 99 1.64 15.42 -1.49
N TRP A 100 1.54 14.13 -1.23
CA TRP A 100 0.70 13.52 -0.20
C TRP A 100 1.30 13.54 1.20
N LEU A 101 2.62 13.80 1.32
CA LEU A 101 3.34 13.83 2.61
C LEU A 101 2.69 14.80 3.61
N ARG A 102 2.40 14.32 4.81
CA ARG A 102 1.86 15.10 5.93
C ARG A 102 2.53 14.64 7.22
N PRO A 103 3.69 15.21 7.58
CA PRO A 103 4.48 14.77 8.73
C PRO A 103 3.67 14.69 10.02
N GLY A 104 3.78 13.55 10.73
CA GLY A 104 3.15 13.32 12.03
C GLY A 104 1.62 13.27 12.03
N ARG A 105 1.00 13.08 10.85
CA ARG A 105 -0.46 13.18 10.75
C ARG A 105 -1.22 11.87 10.95
N TYR A 106 -0.68 10.75 10.51
CA TYR A 106 -1.46 9.51 10.40
C TYR A 106 -1.19 8.54 11.54
N ASP A 107 -2.26 7.97 12.08
CA ASP A 107 -2.21 6.98 13.15
C ASP A 107 -1.88 5.59 12.59
N ALA A 108 -2.18 5.34 11.31
CA ALA A 108 -1.70 4.18 10.55
C ALA A 108 -1.40 4.53 9.09
N ILE A 109 -0.46 3.80 8.49
CA ILE A 109 -0.13 3.88 7.06
C ILE A 109 -0.05 2.48 6.49
N GLY A 110 -0.72 2.22 5.34
CA GLY A 110 -0.68 0.96 4.62
C GLY A 110 0.02 1.09 3.27
N LEU A 111 0.95 0.16 3.01
CA LEU A 111 1.59 -0.07 1.70
C LEU A 111 1.34 -1.54 1.31
N ILE A 112 0.20 -1.79 0.67
CA ILE A 112 -0.22 -3.15 0.31
C ILE A 112 -0.03 -3.36 -1.19
N TYR A 113 0.96 -4.19 -1.54
CA TYR A 113 1.45 -4.41 -2.91
C TYR A 113 1.89 -3.12 -3.63
N ALA A 114 2.34 -2.13 -2.85
CA ALA A 114 2.94 -0.90 -3.35
C ALA A 114 4.40 -1.16 -3.76
N HIS A 115 4.60 -1.62 -4.99
CA HIS A 115 5.92 -1.88 -5.55
C HIS A 115 6.45 -0.63 -6.25
N LEU A 116 7.56 -0.10 -5.75
CA LEU A 116 8.19 1.12 -6.24
C LEU A 116 9.49 0.81 -6.97
N ALA A 117 9.82 1.62 -7.97
CA ALA A 117 11.11 1.55 -8.62
C ALA A 117 12.24 1.83 -7.60
N PRO A 118 13.43 1.19 -7.75
CA PRO A 118 14.53 1.35 -6.80
C PRO A 118 14.93 2.79 -6.53
N ALA A 119 14.85 3.65 -7.55
CA ALA A 119 15.19 5.08 -7.44
C ALA A 119 14.25 5.86 -6.50
N ASP A 120 12.98 5.43 -6.40
CA ASP A 120 11.92 6.16 -5.69
C ASP A 120 11.60 5.54 -4.33
N ARG A 121 11.87 4.24 -4.16
CA ARG A 121 11.45 3.45 -3.00
C ARG A 121 11.86 4.08 -1.68
N GLN A 122 13.13 4.41 -1.52
CA GLN A 122 13.64 4.93 -0.25
C GLN A 122 13.02 6.27 0.11
N ALA A 123 12.85 7.16 -0.87
CA ALA A 123 12.23 8.46 -0.64
C ALA A 123 10.76 8.33 -0.22
N VAL A 124 9.99 7.47 -0.90
CA VAL A 124 8.58 7.23 -0.57
C VAL A 124 8.44 6.53 0.79
N HIS A 125 9.27 5.52 1.08
CA HIS A 125 9.26 4.83 2.38
C HIS A 125 9.63 5.77 3.54
N ALA A 126 10.66 6.61 3.37
CA ALA A 126 11.03 7.62 4.36
C ALA A 126 9.92 8.66 4.58
N ALA A 127 9.25 9.11 3.50
CA ALA A 127 8.12 10.02 3.59
C ALA A 127 6.91 9.37 4.28
N ALA A 128 6.66 8.09 4.04
CA ALA A 128 5.63 7.33 4.76
C ALA A 128 5.95 7.28 6.26
N ALA A 129 7.18 6.89 6.64
CA ALA A 129 7.61 6.87 8.03
C ALA A 129 7.48 8.25 8.71
N ALA A 130 7.87 9.33 8.02
CA ALA A 130 7.76 10.70 8.52
C ALA A 130 6.29 11.15 8.70
N SER A 131 5.36 10.58 7.92
CA SER A 131 3.93 10.91 7.99
C SER A 131 3.21 10.23 9.16
N LEU A 132 3.80 9.23 9.82
CA LEU A 132 3.24 8.62 11.02
C LEU A 132 3.20 9.59 12.20
N ALA A 133 2.12 9.62 12.93
CA ALA A 133 2.05 10.25 14.25
C ALA A 133 2.93 9.48 15.26
N PRO A 134 3.35 10.10 16.36
CA PRO A 134 3.96 9.38 17.48
C PRO A 134 3.05 8.21 17.93
N GLY A 135 3.58 7.01 18.07
CA GLY A 135 2.82 5.79 18.34
C GLY A 135 2.06 5.20 17.15
N GLY A 136 2.13 5.83 15.97
CA GLY A 136 1.48 5.36 14.75
C GLY A 136 2.13 4.11 14.16
N HIS A 137 1.39 3.37 13.34
CA HIS A 137 1.78 2.06 12.81
C HIS A 137 1.90 2.07 11.29
N LEU A 138 2.91 1.38 10.76
CA LEU A 138 3.10 1.13 9.34
C LEU A 138 2.87 -0.35 9.05
N LEU A 139 1.96 -0.64 8.11
CA LEU A 139 1.60 -1.97 7.66
C LEU A 139 2.03 -2.14 6.20
N LEU A 140 2.85 -3.15 5.91
CA LEU A 140 3.29 -3.43 4.55
C LEU A 140 3.17 -4.92 4.24
N GLU A 141 2.56 -5.26 3.10
CA GLU A 141 2.69 -6.56 2.45
C GLU A 141 3.05 -6.34 1.00
N ALA A 142 4.09 -7.02 0.52
CA ALA A 142 4.56 -6.93 -0.86
C ALA A 142 5.13 -8.26 -1.33
N PHE A 143 5.24 -8.47 -2.63
CA PHE A 143 5.89 -9.65 -3.17
C PHE A 143 7.39 -9.65 -2.90
N SER A 144 7.93 -10.84 -2.60
CA SER A 144 9.37 -11.08 -2.42
C SER A 144 10.02 -11.62 -3.71
N PRO A 145 11.36 -11.68 -3.80
CA PRO A 145 12.05 -12.25 -4.95
C PRO A 145 11.67 -13.70 -5.30
N ARG A 146 11.16 -14.47 -4.32
CA ARG A 146 10.66 -15.84 -4.56
C ARG A 146 9.32 -15.87 -5.32
N GLN A 147 8.70 -14.70 -5.53
CA GLN A 147 7.51 -14.58 -6.36
C GLN A 147 7.79 -14.77 -7.85
N LEU A 148 9.02 -14.54 -8.30
CA LEU A 148 9.35 -14.67 -9.72
C LEU A 148 9.00 -16.06 -10.27
N GLY A 149 8.28 -16.05 -11.38
CA GLY A 149 7.83 -17.27 -12.05
C GLY A 149 6.52 -17.85 -11.50
N LEU A 150 5.95 -17.30 -10.43
CA LEU A 150 4.62 -17.67 -9.96
C LEU A 150 3.52 -16.88 -10.71
N PRO A 151 2.34 -17.50 -10.99
CA PRO A 151 1.30 -16.88 -11.78
C PRO A 151 0.40 -15.91 -11.00
N SER A 152 0.58 -15.79 -9.69
CA SER A 152 -0.32 -15.07 -8.78
C SER A 152 -0.10 -13.55 -8.72
N GLY A 153 0.63 -12.99 -9.70
CA GLY A 153 0.84 -11.54 -9.82
C GLY A 153 2.24 -11.07 -9.42
N GLY A 154 2.40 -9.77 -9.28
CA GLY A 154 3.64 -9.11 -8.89
C GLY A 154 4.53 -8.63 -10.04
N PRO A 155 5.55 -7.82 -9.71
CA PRO A 155 6.57 -7.39 -10.66
C PRO A 155 7.30 -8.57 -11.34
N ARG A 156 7.69 -8.35 -12.59
CA ARG A 156 8.41 -9.38 -13.37
C ARG A 156 9.93 -9.30 -13.22
N THR A 157 10.42 -8.31 -12.48
CA THR A 157 11.85 -8.06 -12.25
C THR A 157 12.12 -8.03 -10.74
N THR A 158 13.33 -8.43 -10.34
CA THR A 158 13.71 -8.55 -8.93
C THR A 158 13.90 -7.23 -8.22
N ASP A 159 14.20 -6.17 -8.96
CA ASP A 159 14.50 -4.84 -8.45
C ASP A 159 13.30 -4.14 -7.79
N MET A 160 12.07 -4.55 -8.15
CA MET A 160 10.84 -4.06 -7.53
C MET A 160 10.28 -5.02 -6.46
N LEU A 161 10.97 -6.12 -6.15
CA LEU A 161 10.55 -7.10 -5.15
C LEU A 161 11.29 -6.84 -3.83
N TYR A 162 10.60 -7.01 -2.72
CA TYR A 162 11.11 -6.59 -1.42
C TYR A 162 11.63 -7.76 -0.58
N GLN A 163 12.66 -7.49 0.20
CA GLN A 163 13.24 -8.43 1.15
C GLN A 163 13.21 -7.86 2.57
N PRO A 164 13.13 -8.69 3.62
CA PRO A 164 13.13 -8.20 4.99
C PRO A 164 14.32 -7.29 5.34
N ALA A 165 15.53 -7.62 4.88
CA ALA A 165 16.72 -6.79 5.12
C ALA A 165 16.59 -5.39 4.50
N MET A 166 16.08 -5.32 3.25
CA MET A 166 15.84 -4.06 2.55
C MET A 166 14.81 -3.19 3.28
N LEU A 167 13.72 -3.78 3.76
CA LEU A 167 12.68 -3.05 4.49
C LEU A 167 13.18 -2.59 5.88
N ALA A 168 14.05 -3.37 6.53
CA ALA A 168 14.67 -2.97 7.79
C ALA A 168 15.58 -1.74 7.61
N GLU A 169 16.27 -1.63 6.47
CA GLU A 169 17.06 -0.44 6.12
C GLU A 169 16.17 0.77 5.81
N ASP A 170 15.14 0.59 4.96
CA ASP A 170 14.24 1.68 4.56
C ASP A 170 13.46 2.28 5.75
N PHE A 171 13.13 1.45 6.75
CA PHE A 171 12.36 1.84 7.93
C PHE A 171 13.19 1.82 9.23
N ALA A 172 14.50 2.00 9.15
CA ALA A 172 15.41 1.95 10.31
C ALA A 172 15.05 2.96 11.42
N GLY A 173 14.28 4.02 11.12
CA GLY A 173 13.78 4.99 12.09
C GLY A 173 12.52 4.54 12.85
N LEU A 174 11.96 3.36 12.56
CA LEU A 174 10.79 2.79 13.21
C LEU A 174 11.17 1.55 14.02
N ALA A 175 10.43 1.26 15.08
CA ALA A 175 10.54 0.00 15.80
C ALA A 175 9.81 -1.11 14.99
N LEU A 176 10.57 -2.10 14.51
CA LEU A 176 10.02 -3.22 13.75
C LEU A 176 9.38 -4.24 14.70
N LEU A 177 8.07 -4.45 14.60
CA LEU A 177 7.33 -5.45 15.37
C LEU A 177 7.28 -6.78 14.61
N GLU A 178 7.21 -6.71 13.28
CA GLU A 178 7.24 -7.86 12.36
C GLU A 178 8.04 -7.47 11.13
N ASN A 179 8.87 -8.39 10.64
CA ASN A 179 9.56 -8.24 9.36
C ASN A 179 10.05 -9.61 8.90
N TYR A 180 9.27 -10.28 8.05
CA TYR A 180 9.56 -11.64 7.61
C TYR A 180 8.99 -11.94 6.22
N GLU A 181 9.60 -12.93 5.56
CA GLU A 181 9.14 -13.50 4.29
C GLU A 181 8.39 -14.81 4.53
N LEU A 182 7.32 -15.07 3.76
CA LEU A 182 6.56 -16.33 3.83
C LEU A 182 5.87 -16.66 2.51
N GLY A 183 5.55 -17.96 2.35
CA GLY A 183 4.65 -18.45 1.30
C GLY A 183 3.19 -18.33 1.76
N VAL A 184 2.31 -17.88 0.86
CA VAL A 184 0.87 -17.74 1.08
C VAL A 184 0.10 -18.30 -0.12
N VAL A 185 -1.21 -18.48 0.03
CA VAL A 185 -2.12 -18.72 -1.09
C VAL A 185 -3.06 -17.53 -1.17
N LEU A 186 -3.01 -16.81 -2.28
CA LEU A 186 -3.84 -15.63 -2.52
C LEU A 186 -5.21 -16.02 -3.07
N HIS A 187 -6.23 -15.30 -2.64
CA HIS A 187 -7.62 -15.39 -3.09
C HIS A 187 -8.19 -13.97 -3.26
N GLU A 188 -7.46 -13.10 -3.96
CA GLU A 188 -7.70 -11.66 -4.03
C GLU A 188 -7.98 -11.24 -5.48
N GLY A 189 -9.14 -11.63 -6.01
CA GLY A 189 -9.53 -11.37 -7.39
C GLY A 189 -8.75 -12.21 -8.41
N SER A 190 -8.90 -11.89 -9.69
CA SER A 190 -8.31 -12.67 -10.79
C SER A 190 -6.80 -12.46 -10.95
N CYS A 191 -6.27 -11.33 -10.48
CA CYS A 191 -4.86 -10.98 -10.63
C CYS A 191 -3.99 -11.39 -9.43
N HIS A 192 -4.59 -11.75 -8.29
CA HIS A 192 -3.91 -12.25 -7.10
C HIS A 192 -4.56 -13.58 -6.64
N ALA A 193 -4.32 -14.65 -7.42
CA ALA A 193 -4.88 -15.97 -7.13
C ALA A 193 -3.82 -17.06 -7.22
N GLY A 194 -3.74 -17.92 -6.19
CA GLY A 194 -2.82 -19.06 -6.13
C GLY A 194 -1.61 -18.85 -5.23
N PRO A 195 -0.62 -19.77 -5.29
CA PRO A 195 0.59 -19.70 -4.47
C PRO A 195 1.38 -18.42 -4.73
N ALA A 196 1.84 -17.80 -3.65
CA ALA A 196 2.64 -16.56 -3.71
C ALA A 196 3.70 -16.54 -2.61
N ASN A 197 4.72 -15.71 -2.79
CA ASN A 197 5.71 -15.42 -1.76
C ASN A 197 5.71 -13.92 -1.48
N VAL A 198 5.47 -13.57 -0.22
CA VAL A 198 5.34 -12.18 0.23
C VAL A 198 6.30 -11.87 1.37
N VAL A 199 6.63 -10.60 1.53
CA VAL A 199 7.22 -10.04 2.73
C VAL A 199 6.17 -9.24 3.47
N ARG A 200 6.17 -9.35 4.81
CA ARG A 200 5.29 -8.60 5.71
C ARG A 200 6.11 -7.77 6.67
N LEU A 201 5.68 -6.55 6.88
CA LEU A 201 6.27 -5.67 7.88
C LEU A 201 5.15 -4.98 8.67
N LEU A 202 5.28 -5.01 9.99
CA LEU A 202 4.57 -4.15 10.93
C LEU A 202 5.61 -3.37 11.71
N ALA A 203 5.52 -2.05 11.69
CA ALA A 203 6.44 -1.17 12.41
C ALA A 203 5.66 -0.09 13.15
N THR A 204 6.26 0.51 14.17
CA THR A 204 5.66 1.62 14.91
C THR A 204 6.66 2.76 15.09
N ARG A 205 6.15 3.98 15.03
CA ARG A 205 6.91 5.17 15.41
C ARG A 205 6.93 5.30 16.93
N ASP A 206 8.11 5.56 17.51
CA ASP A 206 8.23 5.79 18.94
C ASP A 206 7.28 6.92 19.40
N SER A 207 6.54 6.68 20.47
CA SER A 207 5.62 7.65 21.07
C SER A 207 6.31 8.88 21.64
N ASN A 208 7.61 8.77 21.93
CA ASN A 208 8.43 9.85 22.49
C ASN A 208 9.27 10.58 21.41
N SER A 209 9.16 10.22 20.13
CA SER A 209 9.90 10.88 19.05
C SER A 209 9.35 12.28 18.79
N GLU A 210 10.03 13.31 19.29
CA GLU A 210 9.79 14.69 18.86
C GLU A 210 10.06 14.83 17.35
N LEU A 211 9.20 15.59 16.66
CA LEU A 211 9.41 15.96 15.26
C LEU A 211 10.59 16.93 15.19
N THR A 212 11.82 16.43 15.13
CA THR A 212 12.98 17.27 14.82
C THR A 212 12.92 17.64 13.34
N TYR A 213 12.33 18.79 13.06
CA TYR A 213 12.48 19.43 11.75
C TYR A 213 13.88 20.01 11.67
N SER A 214 14.79 19.40 10.92
CA SER A 214 15.95 20.10 10.40
C SER A 214 15.46 20.98 9.25
N ILE A 215 15.51 22.28 9.45
CA ILE A 215 15.21 23.35 8.48
C ILE A 215 16.34 23.38 7.45
#